data_daec6108652ee2edd674c4d8fadbc047
#
_entry.id   daec6108652ee2edd674c4d8fadbc047
#
_cell.length_a   1.000
_cell.length_b   1.000
_cell.length_c   1.000
_cell.angle_alpha   90.00
_cell.angle_beta   90.00
_cell.angle_gamma   90.00
#
_symmetry.space_group_name_H-M   'P 1'
#
loop_
_entity.id
_entity.type
_entity.pdbx_description
1 polymer ?
#
loop_
_entity_poly.entity_id
_entity_poly.type
_entity_poly.pdbx_seq_one_letter_code
_entity_poly.pdbx_strand_id
1 'polypeptide(L)'
;LPWLSNIKGRNLFLAGGGCRALARVFIAQANYPLHVVDGYKIRRGDARRLCKVIVGMGPDSRWGVSDISKGRLASLPFVASVVNGLLDVCRAKKAVFSGFGMREGQLLEMLPTEVRDQDPLLSGCAGMAERTGRFSMTGHEIYDWLAPLFPRKRDAESRLRMAACMLSDIGWSEHPDYRAEHTFLRVLRLPFAGLSHHDRV
;
A
#
# COMPACT_ATOMS: atom_id res chain seq x y z
N LEU A 1 0.51 26.76 10.14
CA LEU A 1 0.04 25.80 11.13
C LEU A 1 1.25 25.27 11.91
N PRO A 2 1.40 25.60 13.20
CA PRO A 2 2.62 25.28 13.99
C PRO A 2 2.97 23.79 13.99
N TRP A 3 1.97 22.90 14.02
CA TRP A 3 2.16 21.45 14.02
C TRP A 3 2.82 20.89 12.76
N LEU A 4 2.78 21.59 11.63
CA LEU A 4 3.44 21.15 10.39
C LEU A 4 4.96 21.05 10.53
N SER A 5 5.58 21.84 11.40
CA SER A 5 7.01 21.76 11.68
C SER A 5 7.42 20.44 12.36
N ASN A 6 6.49 19.80 13.08
CA ASN A 6 6.74 18.54 13.79
C ASN A 6 6.93 17.34 12.83
N ILE A 7 6.59 17.52 11.53
CA ILE A 7 6.73 16.49 10.48
C ILE A 7 8.16 16.48 9.89
N LYS A 8 8.98 17.47 10.20
CA LYS A 8 10.35 17.57 9.67
C LYS A 8 11.12 16.26 9.88
N GLY A 9 11.65 15.72 8.77
CA GLY A 9 12.40 14.45 8.77
C GLY A 9 11.55 13.18 8.88
N ARG A 10 10.23 13.30 9.13
CA ARG A 10 9.28 12.19 9.15
C ARG A 10 8.65 11.94 7.77
N ASN A 11 7.84 10.91 7.65
CA ASN A 11 7.04 10.66 6.45
C ASN A 11 5.76 11.49 6.49
N LEU A 12 5.38 12.04 5.33
CA LEU A 12 4.08 12.68 5.11
C LEU A 12 3.16 11.66 4.44
N PHE A 13 2.09 11.27 5.13
CA PHE A 13 1.09 10.36 4.58
C PHE A 13 0.04 11.16 3.81
N LEU A 14 -0.21 10.74 2.58
CA LEU A 14 -1.13 11.38 1.64
C LEU A 14 -2.29 10.43 1.33
N ALA A 15 -3.49 10.79 1.77
CA ALA A 15 -4.71 10.03 1.55
C ALA A 15 -5.69 10.81 0.68
N GLY A 16 -6.64 10.11 0.08
CA GLY A 16 -7.70 10.69 -0.74
C GLY A 16 -7.56 10.49 -2.25
N GLY A 17 -8.64 10.71 -2.98
CA GLY A 17 -8.73 10.39 -4.42
C GLY A 17 -7.74 11.15 -5.30
N GLY A 18 -7.50 12.43 -5.04
CA GLY A 18 -6.53 13.24 -5.75
C GLY A 18 -5.10 12.77 -5.50
N CYS A 19 -4.75 12.46 -4.25
CA CYS A 19 -3.44 11.93 -3.90
C CYS A 19 -3.21 10.55 -4.54
N ARG A 20 -4.24 9.68 -4.59
CA ARG A 20 -4.13 8.39 -5.29
C ARG A 20 -3.94 8.55 -6.80
N ALA A 21 -4.58 9.53 -7.42
CA ALA A 21 -4.37 9.85 -8.83
C ALA A 21 -2.92 10.35 -9.06
N LEU A 22 -2.42 11.23 -8.19
CA LEU A 22 -1.04 11.70 -8.24
C LEU A 22 -0.03 10.56 -8.08
N ALA A 23 -0.28 9.62 -7.16
CA ALA A 23 0.58 8.44 -6.98
C ALA A 23 0.64 7.58 -8.24
N ARG A 24 -0.49 7.34 -8.92
CA ARG A 24 -0.51 6.57 -10.19
C ARG A 24 0.33 7.24 -11.27
N VAL A 25 0.26 8.56 -11.40
CA VAL A 25 1.11 9.30 -12.33
C VAL A 25 2.58 9.18 -11.94
N PHE A 26 2.92 9.27 -10.65
CA PHE A 26 4.29 9.10 -10.18
C PHE A 26 4.82 7.68 -10.48
N ILE A 27 4.01 6.66 -10.23
CA ILE A 27 4.33 5.25 -10.52
C ILE A 27 4.59 5.08 -12.02
N ALA A 28 3.73 5.60 -12.89
CA ALA A 28 3.89 5.52 -14.34
C ALA A 28 5.11 6.27 -14.83
N GLN A 29 5.32 7.51 -14.40
CA GLN A 29 6.46 8.34 -14.81
C GLN A 29 7.82 7.79 -14.33
N ALA A 30 7.84 7.10 -13.19
CA ALA A 30 9.03 6.44 -12.66
C ALA A 30 9.26 5.05 -13.26
N ASN A 31 8.37 4.56 -14.13
CA ASN A 31 8.34 3.17 -14.61
C ASN A 31 8.48 2.17 -13.44
N TYR A 32 7.76 2.44 -12.36
CA TYR A 32 7.86 1.68 -11.13
C TYR A 32 7.15 0.31 -11.30
N PRO A 33 7.79 -0.81 -10.93
CA PRO A 33 7.31 -2.14 -11.30
C PRO A 33 5.98 -2.53 -10.64
N LEU A 34 5.62 -1.92 -9.50
CA LEU A 34 4.38 -2.24 -8.79
C LEU A 34 3.33 -1.16 -8.95
N HIS A 35 2.21 -1.50 -9.58
CA HIS A 35 1.08 -0.59 -9.79
C HIS A 35 0.11 -0.56 -8.59
N VAL A 36 0.64 -0.60 -7.37
CA VAL A 36 -0.10 -0.52 -6.11
C VAL A 36 0.13 0.84 -5.49
N VAL A 37 -0.95 1.58 -5.21
CA VAL A 37 -0.86 2.92 -4.63
C VAL A 37 -0.58 2.87 -3.14
N ASP A 38 -1.20 1.92 -2.42
CA ASP A 38 -1.01 1.80 -0.98
C ASP A 38 0.42 1.45 -0.62
N GLY A 39 1.00 2.25 0.26
CA GLY A 39 2.39 2.08 0.66
C GLY A 39 3.42 2.60 -0.35
N TYR A 40 3.03 3.17 -1.51
CA TYR A 40 3.98 3.80 -2.44
C TYR A 40 4.72 4.95 -1.76
N LYS A 41 6.05 4.91 -1.81
CA LYS A 41 6.93 5.89 -1.14
C LYS A 41 7.83 6.57 -2.15
N ILE A 42 7.85 7.90 -2.13
CA ILE A 42 8.73 8.71 -2.97
C ILE A 42 9.52 9.69 -2.10
N ARG A 43 10.80 9.91 -2.42
CA ARG A 43 11.63 10.89 -1.71
C ARG A 43 11.11 12.31 -1.98
N ARG A 44 11.22 13.19 -0.98
CA ARG A 44 10.75 14.58 -1.07
C ARG A 44 11.23 15.29 -2.33
N GLY A 45 12.52 15.19 -2.66
CA GLY A 45 13.10 15.86 -3.83
C GLY A 45 12.47 15.41 -5.14
N ASP A 46 12.29 14.10 -5.30
CA ASP A 46 11.69 13.50 -6.49
C ASP A 46 10.21 13.85 -6.61
N ALA A 47 9.46 13.75 -5.49
CA ALA A 47 8.05 14.14 -5.45
C ALA A 47 7.86 15.60 -5.85
N ARG A 48 8.70 16.51 -5.34
CA ARG A 48 8.64 17.94 -5.67
C ARG A 48 8.97 18.21 -7.14
N ARG A 49 9.94 17.51 -7.72
CA ARG A 49 10.26 17.63 -9.16
C ARG A 49 9.07 17.22 -10.01
N LEU A 50 8.49 16.04 -9.74
CA LEU A 50 7.33 15.54 -10.46
C LEU A 50 6.10 16.46 -10.28
N CYS A 51 5.84 16.95 -9.07
CA CYS A 51 4.77 17.92 -8.85
C CYS A 51 4.94 19.19 -9.68
N LYS A 52 6.16 19.74 -9.76
CA LYS A 52 6.44 20.92 -10.60
C LYS A 52 6.20 20.66 -12.08
N VAL A 53 6.61 19.48 -12.58
CA VAL A 53 6.33 19.07 -13.95
C VAL A 53 4.83 19.01 -14.20
N ILE A 54 4.08 18.37 -13.30
CA ILE A 54 2.61 18.25 -13.41
C ILE A 54 1.93 19.62 -13.41
N VAL A 55 2.35 20.54 -12.54
CA VAL A 55 1.81 21.89 -12.49
C VAL A 55 2.09 22.68 -13.78
N GLY A 56 3.24 22.46 -14.41
CA GLY A 56 3.63 23.12 -15.68
C GLY A 56 3.00 22.50 -16.93
N MET A 57 2.37 21.34 -16.81
CA MET A 57 1.72 20.67 -17.94
C MET A 57 0.31 21.21 -18.16
N GLY A 58 -0.07 21.41 -19.44
CA GLY A 58 -1.44 21.82 -19.80
C GLY A 58 -2.49 20.72 -19.55
N PRO A 59 -3.78 21.09 -19.58
CA PRO A 59 -4.88 20.18 -19.30
C PRO A 59 -5.00 18.99 -20.27
N ASP A 60 -4.47 19.11 -21.48
CA ASP A 60 -4.49 18.07 -22.52
C ASP A 60 -3.29 17.13 -22.47
N SER A 61 -2.45 17.23 -21.45
CA SER A 61 -1.26 16.42 -21.32
C SER A 61 -1.61 14.95 -21.12
N ARG A 62 -0.95 14.06 -21.91
CA ARG A 62 -1.10 12.62 -21.74
C ARG A 62 -0.23 12.14 -20.59
N TRP A 63 -0.85 11.74 -19.51
CA TRP A 63 -0.16 11.31 -18.28
C TRP A 63 0.35 9.86 -18.33
N GLY A 64 0.09 9.12 -19.43
CA GLY A 64 0.46 7.71 -19.54
C GLY A 64 -0.32 6.77 -18.60
N VAL A 65 -1.47 7.22 -18.09
CA VAL A 65 -2.27 6.46 -17.12
C VAL A 65 -3.71 6.37 -17.61
N SER A 66 -4.13 5.17 -18.00
CA SER A 66 -5.50 4.90 -18.50
C SER A 66 -6.56 4.90 -17.40
N ASP A 67 -6.17 4.61 -16.16
CA ASP A 67 -7.11 4.31 -15.07
C ASP A 67 -7.49 5.51 -14.21
N ILE A 68 -7.25 6.71 -14.69
CA ILE A 68 -7.63 7.95 -14.00
C ILE A 68 -8.78 8.63 -14.76
N SER A 69 -9.90 8.89 -14.07
CA SER A 69 -11.04 9.58 -14.70
C SER A 69 -10.65 10.99 -15.16
N LYS A 70 -11.27 11.46 -16.26
CA LYS A 70 -11.00 12.78 -16.85
C LYS A 70 -11.12 13.91 -15.82
N GLY A 71 -12.14 13.91 -14.95
CA GLY A 71 -12.30 14.93 -13.91
C GLY A 71 -11.18 14.95 -12.88
N ARG A 72 -10.58 13.78 -12.57
CA ARG A 72 -9.41 13.71 -11.69
C ARG A 72 -8.14 14.18 -12.37
N LEU A 73 -7.98 13.93 -13.67
CA LEU A 73 -6.87 14.44 -14.46
C LEU A 73 -6.90 15.97 -14.49
N ALA A 74 -8.08 16.57 -14.71
CA ALA A 74 -8.23 18.03 -14.71
C ALA A 74 -7.87 18.69 -13.37
N SER A 75 -8.12 17.99 -12.24
CA SER A 75 -7.75 18.48 -10.90
C SER A 75 -6.31 18.19 -10.48
N LEU A 76 -5.58 17.38 -11.24
CA LEU A 76 -4.26 16.90 -10.86
C LEU A 76 -3.21 18.01 -10.65
N PRO A 77 -3.13 19.07 -11.48
CA PRO A 77 -2.20 20.19 -11.25
C PRO A 77 -2.43 20.89 -9.91
N PHE A 78 -3.69 21.05 -9.49
CA PHE A 78 -4.03 21.65 -8.20
C PHE A 78 -3.59 20.74 -7.03
N VAL A 79 -3.84 19.42 -7.13
CA VAL A 79 -3.36 18.44 -6.14
C VAL A 79 -1.84 18.46 -6.06
N ALA A 80 -1.16 18.48 -7.19
CA ALA A 80 0.30 18.53 -7.25
C ALA A 80 0.85 19.81 -6.61
N SER A 81 0.20 20.98 -6.86
CA SER A 81 0.57 22.24 -6.23
C SER A 81 0.45 22.18 -4.71
N VAL A 82 -0.66 21.68 -4.20
CA VAL A 82 -0.89 21.53 -2.74
C VAL A 82 0.14 20.58 -2.13
N VAL A 83 0.36 19.41 -2.74
CA VAL A 83 1.34 18.42 -2.25
C VAL A 83 2.76 18.98 -2.27
N ASN A 84 3.14 19.72 -3.33
CA ASN A 84 4.44 20.39 -3.39
C ASN A 84 4.63 21.41 -2.26
N GLY A 85 3.60 22.23 -1.99
CA GLY A 85 3.62 23.19 -0.90
C GLY A 85 3.72 22.53 0.47
N LEU A 86 2.95 21.45 0.71
CA LEU A 86 3.02 20.69 1.95
C LEU A 86 4.41 20.07 2.15
N LEU A 87 4.98 19.46 1.12
CA LEU A 87 6.34 18.89 1.18
C LEU A 87 7.41 19.94 1.47
N ASP A 88 7.18 21.17 1.00
CA ASP A 88 8.09 22.28 1.25
C ASP A 88 8.02 22.77 2.69
N VAL A 89 6.83 23.07 3.15
CA VAL A 89 6.58 23.57 4.51
C VAL A 89 6.94 22.53 5.57
N CYS A 90 6.49 21.28 5.41
CA CYS A 90 6.71 20.21 6.37
C CYS A 90 8.16 19.70 6.39
N ARG A 91 8.94 19.91 5.33
CA ARG A 91 10.28 19.32 5.16
C ARG A 91 10.30 17.81 5.43
N ALA A 92 9.22 17.11 5.03
CA ALA A 92 9.08 15.67 5.20
C ALA A 92 10.20 14.92 4.46
N LYS A 93 10.63 13.77 4.98
CA LYS A 93 11.66 12.93 4.35
C LYS A 93 11.14 12.27 3.08
N LYS A 94 9.92 11.74 3.13
CA LYS A 94 9.24 11.04 2.04
C LYS A 94 7.75 11.38 2.04
N ALA A 95 7.14 11.36 0.87
CA ALA A 95 5.69 11.21 0.71
C ALA A 95 5.34 9.72 0.67
N VAL A 96 4.31 9.31 1.39
CA VAL A 96 3.78 7.94 1.44
C VAL A 96 2.31 8.02 1.05
N PHE A 97 1.91 7.29 0.03
CA PHE A 97 0.53 7.32 -0.44
C PHE A 97 -0.27 6.19 0.19
N SER A 98 -1.50 6.50 0.61
CA SER A 98 -2.42 5.53 1.19
C SER A 98 -3.51 5.16 0.19
N GLY A 99 -3.77 3.86 0.08
CA GLY A 99 -4.95 3.31 -0.59
C GLY A 99 -6.25 3.57 0.17
N PHE A 100 -6.13 3.79 1.49
CA PHE A 100 -7.24 4.05 2.41
C PHE A 100 -7.47 5.55 2.58
N GLY A 101 -8.68 5.93 2.99
CA GLY A 101 -9.06 7.33 3.20
C GLY A 101 -9.87 7.53 4.48
N MET A 102 -10.52 8.68 4.59
CA MET A 102 -11.31 9.04 5.77
C MET A 102 -12.46 8.06 6.07
N ARG A 103 -13.08 7.51 5.01
CA ARG A 103 -14.19 6.55 5.18
C ARG A 103 -13.72 5.27 5.85
N GLU A 104 -12.62 4.73 5.39
CA GLU A 104 -12.00 3.54 5.98
C GLU A 104 -11.53 3.81 7.42
N GLY A 105 -10.97 5.00 7.68
CA GLY A 105 -10.60 5.43 9.03
C GLY A 105 -11.81 5.54 9.97
N GLN A 106 -12.89 6.15 9.51
CA GLN A 106 -14.13 6.27 10.29
C GLN A 106 -14.73 4.89 10.60
N LEU A 107 -14.75 3.97 9.62
CA LEU A 107 -15.22 2.61 9.85
C LEU A 107 -14.35 1.88 10.88
N LEU A 108 -13.03 2.07 10.80
CA LEU A 108 -12.11 1.47 11.78
C LEU A 108 -12.38 1.98 13.20
N GLU A 109 -12.64 3.29 13.38
CA GLU A 109 -12.95 3.88 14.68
C GLU A 109 -14.27 3.37 15.27
N MET A 110 -15.21 2.91 14.43
CA MET A 110 -16.49 2.33 14.88
C MET A 110 -16.36 0.88 15.35
N LEU A 111 -15.24 0.22 15.08
CA LEU A 111 -15.03 -1.15 15.51
C LEU A 111 -14.68 -1.23 17.00
N PRO A 112 -15.07 -2.32 17.69
CA PRO A 112 -14.62 -2.60 19.04
C PRO A 112 -13.08 -2.56 19.13
N THR A 113 -12.57 -2.14 20.29
CA THR A 113 -11.13 -1.99 20.54
C THR A 113 -10.37 -3.28 20.24
N GLU A 114 -10.92 -4.42 20.62
CA GLU A 114 -10.34 -5.76 20.44
C GLU A 114 -10.13 -6.10 18.95
N VAL A 115 -11.01 -5.60 18.08
CA VAL A 115 -10.90 -5.77 16.62
C VAL A 115 -9.94 -4.74 16.01
N ARG A 116 -10.03 -3.49 16.49
CA ARG A 116 -9.24 -2.38 15.99
C ARG A 116 -7.74 -2.55 16.28
N ASP A 117 -7.41 -3.16 17.42
CA ASP A 117 -6.04 -3.36 17.88
C ASP A 117 -5.37 -4.60 17.25
N GLN A 118 -6.11 -5.40 16.46
CA GLN A 118 -5.54 -6.51 15.71
C GLN A 118 -4.59 -6.02 14.61
N ASP A 119 -3.60 -6.86 14.27
CA ASP A 119 -2.75 -6.59 13.12
C ASP A 119 -3.56 -6.69 11.81
N PRO A 120 -3.71 -5.60 11.05
CA PRO A 120 -4.59 -5.57 9.88
C PRO A 120 -4.12 -6.49 8.75
N LEU A 121 -2.82 -6.80 8.66
CA LEU A 121 -2.31 -7.76 7.69
C LEU A 121 -2.71 -9.18 8.09
N LEU A 122 -2.45 -9.56 9.33
CA LEU A 122 -2.74 -10.93 9.80
C LEU A 122 -4.24 -11.20 9.83
N SER A 123 -5.05 -10.26 10.28
CA SER A 123 -6.52 -10.37 10.24
C SER A 123 -7.04 -10.51 8.81
N GLY A 124 -6.49 -9.74 7.87
CA GLY A 124 -6.83 -9.84 6.45
C GLY A 124 -6.44 -11.19 5.85
N CYS A 125 -5.23 -11.69 6.16
CA CYS A 125 -4.75 -13.01 5.72
C CYS A 125 -5.58 -14.14 6.30
N ALA A 126 -5.92 -14.10 7.60
CA ALA A 126 -6.75 -15.10 8.25
C ALA A 126 -8.14 -15.18 7.61
N GLY A 127 -8.82 -14.04 7.42
CA GLY A 127 -10.12 -14.00 6.76
C GLY A 127 -10.07 -14.43 5.28
N MET A 128 -8.94 -14.26 4.58
CA MET A 128 -8.77 -14.77 3.23
C MET A 128 -8.56 -16.28 3.23
N ALA A 129 -7.72 -16.78 4.12
CA ALA A 129 -7.46 -18.21 4.28
C ALA A 129 -8.74 -18.98 4.63
N GLU A 130 -9.55 -18.45 5.56
CA GLU A 130 -10.85 -19.02 5.95
C GLU A 130 -11.81 -19.15 4.76
N ARG A 131 -11.87 -18.14 3.89
CA ARG A 131 -12.77 -18.15 2.71
C ARG A 131 -12.28 -19.04 1.57
N THR A 132 -10.97 -19.28 1.48
CA THR A 132 -10.36 -19.98 0.33
C THR A 132 -9.68 -21.27 0.73
N GLY A 133 -9.51 -21.53 2.03
CA GLY A 133 -8.80 -22.70 2.55
C GLY A 133 -9.49 -24.02 2.22
N ARG A 134 -8.68 -25.02 1.92
CA ARG A 134 -9.10 -26.38 1.63
C ARG A 134 -9.10 -27.26 2.86
N PHE A 135 -8.23 -26.98 3.79
CA PHE A 135 -8.01 -27.76 5.00
C PHE A 135 -8.25 -26.91 6.26
N SER A 136 -8.57 -27.57 7.36
CA SER A 136 -8.65 -26.96 8.67
C SER A 136 -7.29 -26.55 9.26
N MET A 137 -6.18 -26.86 8.59
CA MET A 137 -4.85 -26.42 9.03
C MET A 137 -4.78 -24.91 9.07
N THR A 138 -4.49 -24.38 10.24
CA THR A 138 -4.29 -22.96 10.45
C THR A 138 -2.88 -22.56 10.01
N GLY A 139 -2.71 -21.33 9.56
CA GLY A 139 -1.37 -20.80 9.27
C GLY A 139 -0.42 -20.88 10.48
N HIS A 140 -0.96 -20.96 11.69
CA HIS A 140 -0.19 -21.12 12.93
C HIS A 140 0.53 -22.47 13.00
N GLU A 141 -0.15 -23.56 12.64
CA GLU A 141 0.47 -24.91 12.64
C GLU A 141 1.64 -24.98 11.65
N ILE A 142 1.47 -24.39 10.45
CA ILE A 142 2.55 -24.30 9.47
C ILE A 142 3.71 -23.44 10.00
N TYR A 143 3.37 -22.31 10.64
CA TYR A 143 4.36 -21.40 11.21
C TYR A 143 5.18 -22.08 12.31
N ASP A 144 4.54 -22.83 13.21
CA ASP A 144 5.20 -23.55 14.30
C ASP A 144 6.05 -24.71 13.76
N TRP A 145 5.56 -25.44 12.76
CA TRP A 145 6.33 -26.49 12.07
C TRP A 145 7.60 -25.94 11.41
N LEU A 146 7.55 -24.74 10.86
CA LEU A 146 8.71 -24.07 10.24
C LEU A 146 9.67 -23.44 11.27
N ALA A 147 9.26 -23.29 12.53
CA ALA A 147 10.03 -22.54 13.54
C ALA A 147 11.51 -22.97 13.67
N PRO A 148 11.90 -24.27 13.59
CA PRO A 148 13.29 -24.68 13.67
C PRO A 148 14.19 -24.11 12.56
N LEU A 149 13.63 -23.78 11.39
CA LEU A 149 14.37 -23.21 10.27
C LEU A 149 14.67 -21.72 10.46
N PHE A 150 14.01 -21.07 11.42
CA PHE A 150 14.10 -19.62 11.67
C PHE A 150 14.46 -19.33 13.13
N PRO A 151 15.69 -19.65 13.57
CA PRO A 151 16.08 -19.54 14.99
C PRO A 151 16.14 -18.09 15.48
N ARG A 152 16.29 -17.10 14.59
CA ARG A 152 16.30 -15.69 14.93
C ARG A 152 14.89 -15.12 14.75
N LYS A 153 14.30 -14.65 15.87
CA LYS A 153 13.00 -13.97 15.85
C LYS A 153 13.23 -12.48 15.62
N ARG A 154 12.86 -11.99 14.45
CA ARG A 154 12.69 -10.57 14.16
C ARG A 154 11.21 -10.31 13.97
N ASP A 155 10.61 -9.43 14.74
CA ASP A 155 9.14 -9.24 14.77
C ASP A 155 8.56 -8.99 13.38
N ALA A 156 9.18 -8.13 12.59
CA ALA A 156 8.72 -7.84 11.23
C ALA A 156 8.78 -9.08 10.30
N GLU A 157 9.88 -9.84 10.35
CA GLU A 157 10.04 -11.08 9.55
C GLU A 157 9.10 -12.18 10.04
N SER A 158 8.90 -12.31 11.35
CA SER A 158 7.95 -13.26 11.95
C SER A 158 6.51 -12.95 11.52
N ARG A 159 6.14 -11.68 11.48
CA ARG A 159 4.84 -11.21 11.01
C ARG A 159 4.60 -11.58 9.53
N LEU A 160 5.56 -11.32 8.66
CA LEU A 160 5.45 -11.66 7.22
C LEU A 160 5.42 -13.17 7.01
N ARG A 161 6.23 -13.93 7.75
CA ARG A 161 6.21 -15.40 7.68
C ARG A 161 4.85 -15.95 8.11
N MET A 162 4.26 -15.43 9.19
CA MET A 162 2.91 -15.82 9.61
C MET A 162 1.88 -15.53 8.50
N ALA A 163 1.92 -14.35 7.89
CA ALA A 163 1.05 -14.01 6.77
C ALA A 163 1.25 -14.98 5.59
N ALA A 164 2.49 -15.32 5.25
CA ALA A 164 2.81 -16.29 4.19
C ALA A 164 2.27 -17.69 4.52
N CYS A 165 2.39 -18.14 5.77
CA CYS A 165 1.82 -19.42 6.21
C CYS A 165 0.30 -19.44 6.08
N MET A 166 -0.39 -18.36 6.47
CA MET A 166 -1.86 -18.23 6.30
C MET A 166 -2.29 -18.27 4.83
N LEU A 167 -1.48 -17.71 3.94
CA LEU A 167 -1.78 -17.60 2.51
C LEU A 167 -1.22 -18.76 1.67
N SER A 168 -0.59 -19.74 2.29
CA SER A 168 0.15 -20.81 1.57
C SER A 168 -0.71 -21.66 0.63
N ASP A 169 -2.00 -21.82 0.92
CA ASP A 169 -2.93 -22.65 0.13
C ASP A 169 -4.04 -21.84 -0.59
N ILE A 170 -3.93 -20.50 -0.67
CA ILE A 170 -4.98 -19.68 -1.30
C ILE A 170 -5.14 -19.92 -2.81
N GLY A 171 -4.17 -20.53 -3.45
CA GLY A 171 -4.17 -20.85 -4.87
C GLY A 171 -4.60 -22.30 -5.19
N TRP A 172 -5.05 -23.07 -4.22
CA TRP A 172 -5.30 -24.50 -4.39
C TRP A 172 -6.33 -24.84 -5.48
N SER A 173 -7.33 -23.96 -5.67
CA SER A 173 -8.39 -24.13 -6.67
C SER A 173 -7.96 -23.77 -8.09
N GLU A 174 -6.80 -23.14 -8.25
CA GLU A 174 -6.27 -22.79 -9.56
C GLU A 174 -5.67 -24.00 -10.28
N HIS A 175 -5.62 -23.93 -11.62
CA HIS A 175 -4.97 -24.97 -12.40
C HIS A 175 -3.51 -25.15 -11.95
N PRO A 176 -3.03 -26.40 -11.75
CA PRO A 176 -1.69 -26.67 -11.19
C PRO A 176 -0.56 -25.90 -11.89
N ASP A 177 -0.58 -25.81 -13.23
CA ASP A 177 0.50 -25.17 -14.01
C ASP A 177 0.53 -23.63 -13.82
N TYR A 178 -0.59 -23.01 -13.43
CA TYR A 178 -0.70 -21.56 -13.24
C TYR A 178 -0.84 -21.15 -11.77
N ARG A 179 -0.90 -22.12 -10.87
CA ARG A 179 -1.17 -21.88 -9.44
C ARG A 179 -0.16 -20.93 -8.81
N ALA A 180 1.11 -21.11 -9.08
CA ALA A 180 2.17 -20.28 -8.51
C ALA A 180 2.06 -18.83 -8.99
N GLU A 181 1.87 -18.63 -10.30
CA GLU A 181 1.71 -17.30 -10.89
C GLU A 181 0.46 -16.58 -10.37
N HIS A 182 -0.68 -17.27 -10.36
CA HIS A 182 -1.94 -16.70 -9.87
C HIS A 182 -1.85 -16.37 -8.38
N THR A 183 -1.24 -17.23 -7.57
CA THR A 183 -1.03 -16.97 -6.14
C THR A 183 -0.14 -15.75 -5.94
N PHE A 184 0.98 -15.66 -6.68
CA PHE A 184 1.84 -14.49 -6.65
C PHE A 184 1.06 -13.20 -6.99
N LEU A 185 0.29 -13.20 -8.08
CA LEU A 185 -0.51 -12.04 -8.46
C LEU A 185 -1.59 -11.69 -7.43
N ARG A 186 -2.19 -12.69 -6.78
CA ARG A 186 -3.15 -12.47 -5.69
C ARG A 186 -2.49 -11.80 -4.51
N VAL A 187 -1.33 -12.31 -4.05
CA VAL A 187 -0.56 -11.73 -2.93
C VAL A 187 -0.11 -10.30 -3.27
N LEU A 188 0.41 -10.09 -4.47
CA LEU A 188 0.88 -8.79 -4.93
C LEU A 188 -0.23 -7.72 -4.86
N ARG A 189 -1.47 -8.10 -5.15
CA ARG A 189 -2.64 -7.21 -5.22
C ARG A 189 -3.49 -7.18 -3.95
N LEU A 190 -3.05 -7.82 -2.86
CA LEU A 190 -3.81 -7.84 -1.60
C LEU A 190 -4.17 -6.42 -1.15
N PRO A 191 -5.46 -6.16 -0.87
CA PRO A 191 -5.93 -4.85 -0.43
C PRO A 191 -5.77 -4.66 1.09
N PHE A 192 -4.79 -5.32 1.71
CA PHE A 192 -4.60 -5.29 3.16
C PHE A 192 -3.68 -4.15 3.56
N ALA A 193 -4.02 -3.47 4.65
CA ALA A 193 -3.17 -2.47 5.27
C ALA A 193 -1.92 -3.12 5.91
N GLY A 194 -0.88 -2.33 6.09
CA GLY A 194 0.32 -2.77 6.82
C GLY A 194 1.28 -3.64 6.01
N LEU A 195 1.15 -3.70 4.69
CA LEU A 195 2.05 -4.41 3.79
C LEU A 195 2.80 -3.40 2.91
N SER A 196 4.12 -3.34 3.03
CA SER A 196 4.92 -2.47 2.17
C SER A 196 5.12 -3.08 0.78
N HIS A 197 5.58 -2.26 -0.19
CA HIS A 197 5.90 -2.77 -1.53
C HIS A 197 7.00 -3.84 -1.52
N HIS A 198 7.98 -3.71 -0.64
CA HIS A 198 9.04 -4.70 -0.45
C HIS A 198 8.48 -6.03 0.10
N ASP A 199 7.53 -5.94 1.02
CA ASP A 199 6.95 -7.11 1.68
C ASP A 199 5.98 -7.88 0.76
N ARG A 200 5.56 -7.26 -0.38
CA ARG A 200 4.67 -7.88 -1.37
C ARG A 200 5.42 -8.77 -2.38
N VAL A 201 6.72 -8.60 -2.51
CA VAL A 201 7.61 -9.28 -3.45
C VAL A 201 8.51 -10.24 -2.71
#